data_ee022eef54950ebdffa355d90177d88e
#
_entry.id   ee022eef54950ebdffa355d90177d88e
#
_cell.length_a   1.000
_cell.length_b   1.000
_cell.length_c   1.000
_cell.angle_alpha   90.00
_cell.angle_beta   90.00
_cell.angle_gamma   90.00
#
_symmetry.space_group_name_H-M   'P 1'
#
loop_
_entity.id
_entity.type
_entity.pdbx_description
1 polymer ?
#
loop_
_entity_poly.entity_id
_entity_poly.type
_entity_poly.pdbx_seq_one_letter_code
_entity_poly.pdbx_strand_id
1 'polypeptide(L)'
;MTDRQTIALVLGTRPEIIKLAPVLRELESRDHPYTLVHTGQHYSGNLNSVFFDQLNLKSPDYDLGVGSSSHGEQTGTMIREVEVALNEIDPAWVLVQGDTNSVLAGAIVTSKMDAKLGHIEAGLRSYDRTMPEEINRILTDHASDHLFAPTESAAANLATEGITDRVTVTGNTVVDAVDQHSDLAASESTVFDRFDLSPEKYLVLTAHRAENVDAKERFQSIVKGVSRAADSVGFPVIYPIHPRAEERLSEFDLSIPENIRLVEPLDYLDFLHLQQHAATMVTDSGGVQEESCILETPCVTVRASTERPETVTVGANELVGVDPAEIVAAVKAAVETDADWKNPFGDGTAAEQILDIVCGNHVVDNTHVNR
;
A
#
# COMPACT_ATOMS: atom_id res chain seq x y z
N MET A 1 -26.74 2.35 29.55
CA MET A 1 -25.99 1.74 28.45
C MET A 1 -25.27 2.90 27.81
N THR A 2 -23.98 3.05 28.05
CA THR A 2 -23.14 4.00 27.33
C THR A 2 -23.13 3.54 25.86
N ASP A 3 -23.64 4.41 24.99
CA ASP A 3 -23.61 4.18 23.55
C ASP A 3 -22.14 4.11 23.16
N ARG A 4 -21.60 2.90 22.95
CA ARG A 4 -20.24 2.71 22.47
C ARG A 4 -20.18 3.26 21.06
N GLN A 5 -19.52 4.39 20.87
CA GLN A 5 -19.37 5.02 19.56
C GLN A 5 -17.92 5.03 19.07
N THR A 6 -16.96 4.71 19.94
CA THR A 6 -15.53 4.78 19.60
C THR A 6 -15.13 3.70 18.60
N ILE A 7 -14.42 4.11 17.56
CA ILE A 7 -13.77 3.22 16.60
C ILE A 7 -12.30 3.14 16.96
N ALA A 8 -11.74 1.95 17.10
CA ALA A 8 -10.30 1.75 17.22
C ALA A 8 -9.72 1.38 15.85
N LEU A 9 -8.59 1.99 15.48
CA LEU A 9 -7.84 1.59 14.30
C LEU A 9 -6.50 1.00 14.76
N VAL A 10 -6.19 -0.22 14.32
CA VAL A 10 -4.94 -0.91 14.67
C VAL A 10 -4.07 -0.99 13.43
N LEU A 11 -2.86 -0.44 13.52
CA LEU A 11 -1.87 -0.42 12.44
C LEU A 11 -0.44 -0.55 12.99
N GLY A 12 0.55 -0.79 12.14
CA GLY A 12 1.93 -0.96 12.61
C GLY A 12 3.01 -0.66 11.58
N THR A 13 2.63 -0.32 10.34
CA THR A 13 3.57 -0.07 9.25
C THR A 13 3.23 1.21 8.49
N ARG A 14 4.20 1.77 7.77
CA ARG A 14 3.99 2.98 6.96
C ARG A 14 2.93 2.82 5.86
N PRO A 15 2.88 1.71 5.09
CA PRO A 15 1.82 1.52 4.12
C PRO A 15 0.42 1.54 4.74
N GLU A 16 0.26 1.00 5.96
CA GLU A 16 -1.02 1.06 6.67
C GLU A 16 -1.37 2.50 7.06
N ILE A 17 -0.39 3.31 7.51
CA ILE A 17 -0.62 4.73 7.83
C ILE A 17 -1.11 5.48 6.57
N ILE A 18 -0.45 5.29 5.42
CA ILE A 18 -0.83 5.93 4.15
C ILE A 18 -2.27 5.58 3.78
N LYS A 19 -2.58 4.29 3.75
CA LYS A 19 -3.88 3.78 3.29
C LYS A 19 -5.02 4.05 4.27
N LEU A 20 -4.73 4.19 5.58
CA LEU A 20 -5.72 4.57 6.60
C LEU A 20 -5.85 6.08 6.78
N ALA A 21 -4.93 6.90 6.27
CA ALA A 21 -5.03 8.36 6.36
C ALA A 21 -6.38 8.93 5.90
N PRO A 22 -6.95 8.49 4.76
CA PRO A 22 -8.28 8.94 4.34
C PRO A 22 -9.38 8.59 5.33
N VAL A 23 -9.35 7.38 5.91
CA VAL A 23 -10.32 6.95 6.92
C VAL A 23 -10.21 7.80 8.19
N LEU A 24 -8.99 8.13 8.62
CA LEU A 24 -8.75 9.00 9.77
C LEU A 24 -9.29 10.41 9.52
N ARG A 25 -9.00 11.01 8.36
CA ARG A 25 -9.51 12.33 7.98
C ARG A 25 -11.04 12.36 7.85
N GLU A 26 -11.63 11.28 7.33
CA GLU A 26 -13.07 11.17 7.21
C GLU A 26 -13.74 11.02 8.59
N LEU A 27 -13.12 10.32 9.57
CA LEU A 27 -13.57 10.30 10.96
C LEU A 27 -13.51 11.69 11.60
N GLU A 28 -12.42 12.43 11.34
CA GLU A 28 -12.26 13.81 11.82
C GLU A 28 -13.30 14.76 11.19
N SER A 29 -13.56 14.62 9.89
CA SER A 29 -14.57 15.44 9.19
C SER A 29 -15.99 15.23 9.71
N ARG A 30 -16.29 14.00 10.18
CA ARG A 30 -17.57 13.62 10.79
C ARG A 30 -17.63 13.93 12.28
N ASP A 31 -16.59 14.47 12.89
CA ASP A 31 -16.46 14.66 14.35
C ASP A 31 -16.75 13.35 15.13
N HIS A 32 -16.34 12.20 14.53
CA HIS A 32 -16.57 10.88 15.10
C HIS A 32 -15.41 10.47 16.02
N PRO A 33 -15.68 10.02 17.27
CA PRO A 33 -14.61 9.63 18.18
C PRO A 33 -13.88 8.38 17.70
N TYR A 34 -12.55 8.45 17.62
CA TYR A 34 -11.70 7.32 17.30
C TYR A 34 -10.43 7.28 18.15
N THR A 35 -9.83 6.11 18.22
CA THR A 35 -8.57 5.87 18.92
C THR A 35 -7.61 5.12 17.98
N LEU A 36 -6.39 5.64 17.84
CA LEU A 36 -5.36 5.08 16.99
C LEU A 36 -4.35 4.29 17.80
N VAL A 37 -4.23 2.99 17.52
CA VAL A 37 -3.30 2.06 18.15
C VAL A 37 -2.21 1.68 17.16
N HIS A 38 -0.98 2.12 17.41
CA HIS A 38 0.20 1.80 16.62
C HIS A 38 1.02 0.71 17.29
N THR A 39 1.19 -0.44 16.64
CA THR A 39 1.89 -1.59 17.22
C THR A 39 3.40 -1.44 17.22
N GLY A 40 3.95 -0.60 16.34
CA GLY A 40 5.41 -0.44 16.17
C GLY A 40 6.06 -1.65 15.50
N GLN A 41 5.39 -2.31 14.54
CA GLN A 41 5.88 -3.52 13.87
C GLN A 41 7.27 -3.35 13.25
N HIS A 42 7.56 -2.20 12.65
CA HIS A 42 8.88 -1.84 12.17
C HIS A 42 9.48 -0.77 13.10
N TYR A 43 10.54 -1.16 13.82
CA TYR A 43 11.18 -0.31 14.81
C TYR A 43 11.95 0.85 14.15
N SER A 44 11.42 2.05 14.29
CA SER A 44 12.17 3.29 14.14
C SER A 44 11.37 4.44 14.77
N GLY A 45 11.42 4.50 16.12
CA GLY A 45 10.59 5.40 16.93
C GLY A 45 10.57 6.88 16.50
N ASN A 46 11.68 7.41 15.94
CA ASN A 46 11.73 8.78 15.42
C ASN A 46 11.15 8.93 14.00
N LEU A 47 11.02 7.84 13.22
CA LEU A 47 10.56 7.92 11.84
C LEU A 47 9.03 7.84 11.72
N ASN A 48 8.36 7.23 12.70
CA ASN A 48 6.90 7.12 12.66
C ASN A 48 6.22 8.45 13.00
N SER A 49 6.68 9.17 14.03
CA SER A 49 6.11 10.49 14.37
C SER A 49 6.26 11.49 13.22
N VAL A 50 7.45 11.53 12.60
CA VAL A 50 7.70 12.38 11.42
C VAL A 50 6.73 12.05 10.28
N PHE A 51 6.36 10.77 10.11
CA PHE A 51 5.47 10.34 9.05
C PHE A 51 4.00 10.75 9.30
N PHE A 52 3.53 10.68 10.55
CA PHE A 52 2.22 11.23 10.93
C PHE A 52 2.18 12.75 10.73
N ASP A 53 3.25 13.45 11.12
CA ASP A 53 3.36 14.91 10.94
C ASP A 53 3.35 15.29 9.45
N GLN A 54 4.11 14.58 8.59
CA GLN A 54 4.16 14.82 7.14
C GLN A 54 2.79 14.66 6.47
N LEU A 55 1.98 13.72 6.93
CA LEU A 55 0.64 13.50 6.42
C LEU A 55 -0.44 14.35 7.13
N ASN A 56 -0.03 15.27 8.01
CA ASN A 56 -0.94 16.07 8.83
C ASN A 56 -1.96 15.21 9.60
N LEU A 57 -1.50 14.07 10.14
CA LEU A 57 -2.32 13.16 10.94
C LEU A 57 -2.03 13.31 12.42
N LYS A 58 -3.06 13.05 13.24
CA LYS A 58 -2.91 12.94 14.69
C LYS A 58 -1.91 11.84 15.05
N SER A 59 -1.03 12.09 16.02
CA SER A 59 -0.18 11.03 16.59
C SER A 59 -1.02 9.90 17.21
N PRO A 60 -0.53 8.65 17.20
CA PRO A 60 -1.22 7.53 17.83
C PRO A 60 -1.54 7.80 19.30
N ASP A 61 -2.73 7.39 19.73
CA ASP A 61 -3.12 7.45 21.15
C ASP A 61 -2.39 6.38 21.96
N TYR A 62 -2.09 5.23 21.33
CA TYR A 62 -1.30 4.14 21.88
C TYR A 62 -0.15 3.80 20.92
N ASP A 63 1.10 3.88 21.39
CA ASP A 63 2.28 3.36 20.69
C ASP A 63 2.83 2.18 21.52
N LEU A 64 2.64 0.97 20.98
CA LEU A 64 2.97 -0.25 21.69
C LEU A 64 4.45 -0.65 21.61
N GLY A 65 5.19 -0.07 20.64
CA GLY A 65 6.65 -0.22 20.51
C GLY A 65 7.16 -1.66 20.42
N VAL A 66 6.42 -2.57 19.78
CA VAL A 66 6.74 -4.01 19.78
C VAL A 66 8.06 -4.30 19.07
N GLY A 67 8.36 -3.59 17.97
CA GLY A 67 9.62 -3.77 17.24
C GLY A 67 9.71 -5.06 16.44
N SER A 68 10.90 -5.28 15.84
CA SER A 68 11.17 -6.45 15.00
C SER A 68 11.69 -7.62 15.84
N SER A 69 11.13 -8.81 15.65
CA SER A 69 11.59 -10.07 16.22
C SER A 69 11.18 -11.25 15.31
N SER A 70 11.26 -12.48 15.76
CA SER A 70 10.72 -13.62 15.01
C SER A 70 9.20 -13.46 14.85
N HIS A 71 8.64 -13.96 13.74
CA HIS A 71 7.20 -13.82 13.45
C HIS A 71 6.31 -14.24 14.62
N GLY A 72 6.60 -15.39 15.24
CA GLY A 72 5.80 -15.91 16.36
C GLY A 72 5.91 -15.04 17.62
N GLU A 73 7.09 -14.56 17.95
CA GLU A 73 7.32 -13.69 19.10
C GLU A 73 6.71 -12.32 18.88
N GLN A 74 6.91 -11.73 17.72
CA GLN A 74 6.36 -10.43 17.34
C GLN A 74 4.82 -10.46 17.39
N THR A 75 4.20 -11.41 16.68
CA THR A 75 2.74 -11.56 16.66
C THR A 75 2.17 -11.84 18.06
N GLY A 76 2.82 -12.72 18.84
CA GLY A 76 2.38 -13.02 20.21
C GLY A 76 2.45 -11.79 21.13
N THR A 77 3.50 -10.97 21.00
CA THR A 77 3.63 -9.73 21.76
C THR A 77 2.58 -8.71 21.33
N MET A 78 2.36 -8.54 20.02
CA MET A 78 1.31 -7.66 19.49
C MET A 78 -0.07 -8.04 20.01
N ILE A 79 -0.44 -9.34 19.97
CA ILE A 79 -1.73 -9.81 20.48
C ILE A 79 -1.92 -9.38 21.94
N ARG A 80 -0.91 -9.59 22.79
CA ARG A 80 -0.99 -9.23 24.22
C ARG A 80 -1.15 -7.72 24.43
N GLU A 81 -0.34 -6.90 23.76
CA GLU A 81 -0.35 -5.44 23.95
C GLU A 81 -1.61 -4.80 23.33
N VAL A 82 -2.05 -5.29 22.18
CA VAL A 82 -3.31 -4.85 21.53
C VAL A 82 -4.51 -5.21 22.41
N GLU A 83 -4.52 -6.41 23.06
CA GLU A 83 -5.59 -6.80 23.98
C GLU A 83 -5.70 -5.83 25.16
N VAL A 84 -4.57 -5.42 25.73
CA VAL A 84 -4.54 -4.43 26.82
C VAL A 84 -5.13 -3.09 26.35
N ALA A 85 -4.67 -2.58 25.23
CA ALA A 85 -5.15 -1.30 24.68
C ALA A 85 -6.65 -1.35 24.35
N LEU A 86 -7.12 -2.38 23.66
CA LEU A 86 -8.53 -2.49 23.26
C LEU A 86 -9.47 -2.69 24.46
N ASN A 87 -9.01 -3.37 25.54
CA ASN A 87 -9.79 -3.48 26.79
C ASN A 87 -9.93 -2.12 27.50
N GLU A 88 -8.95 -1.22 27.40
CA GLU A 88 -9.03 0.14 27.95
C GLU A 88 -9.93 1.04 27.11
N ILE A 89 -9.87 0.90 25.78
CA ILE A 89 -10.64 1.71 24.82
C ILE A 89 -12.12 1.32 24.84
N ASP A 90 -12.44 0.05 24.98
CA ASP A 90 -13.80 -0.54 24.88
C ASP A 90 -14.54 -0.10 23.60
N PRO A 91 -13.98 -0.33 22.39
CA PRO A 91 -14.52 0.19 21.15
C PRO A 91 -15.78 -0.54 20.69
N ALA A 92 -16.61 0.11 19.88
CA ALA A 92 -17.71 -0.54 19.17
C ALA A 92 -17.21 -1.29 17.92
N TRP A 93 -16.22 -0.71 17.25
CA TRP A 93 -15.56 -1.27 16.08
C TRP A 93 -14.06 -1.22 16.21
N VAL A 94 -13.40 -2.25 15.68
CA VAL A 94 -11.97 -2.24 15.40
C VAL A 94 -11.79 -2.36 13.90
N LEU A 95 -11.05 -1.43 13.31
CA LEU A 95 -10.67 -1.46 11.90
C LEU A 95 -9.21 -1.86 11.76
N VAL A 96 -8.96 -2.80 10.87
CA VAL A 96 -7.62 -3.22 10.45
C VAL A 96 -7.50 -3.14 8.94
N GLN A 97 -6.29 -2.94 8.40
CA GLN A 97 -6.10 -2.74 6.96
C GLN A 97 -4.90 -3.54 6.43
N GLY A 98 -5.15 -4.37 5.41
CA GLY A 98 -4.11 -5.17 4.75
C GLY A 98 -3.79 -6.48 5.45
N ASP A 99 -2.49 -6.85 5.52
CA ASP A 99 -2.09 -8.24 5.80
C ASP A 99 -0.84 -8.38 6.71
N THR A 100 -0.53 -7.35 7.48
CA THR A 100 0.61 -7.37 8.40
C THR A 100 0.37 -8.22 9.66
N ASN A 101 1.42 -8.45 10.46
CA ASN A 101 1.25 -9.08 11.76
C ASN A 101 0.40 -8.22 12.72
N SER A 102 0.41 -6.90 12.55
CA SER A 102 -0.44 -5.96 13.31
C SER A 102 -1.91 -6.18 13.02
N VAL A 103 -2.25 -6.36 11.75
CA VAL A 103 -3.61 -6.68 11.28
C VAL A 103 -4.09 -7.99 11.87
N LEU A 104 -3.28 -9.04 11.77
CA LEU A 104 -3.61 -10.35 12.36
C LEU A 104 -3.79 -10.27 13.87
N ALA A 105 -2.92 -9.54 14.58
CA ALA A 105 -3.04 -9.37 16.03
C ALA A 105 -4.34 -8.65 16.41
N GLY A 106 -4.66 -7.53 15.73
CA GLY A 106 -5.92 -6.83 15.91
C GLY A 106 -7.14 -7.71 15.67
N ALA A 107 -7.10 -8.50 14.59
CA ALA A 107 -8.19 -9.42 14.23
C ALA A 107 -8.40 -10.53 15.29
N ILE A 108 -7.33 -11.17 15.72
CA ILE A 108 -7.41 -12.24 16.74
C ILE A 108 -7.96 -11.71 18.06
N VAL A 109 -7.49 -10.56 18.52
CA VAL A 109 -7.97 -9.95 19.77
C VAL A 109 -9.45 -9.59 19.64
N THR A 110 -9.82 -8.84 18.61
CA THR A 110 -11.19 -8.35 18.42
C THR A 110 -12.19 -9.49 18.28
N SER A 111 -11.83 -10.59 17.61
CA SER A 111 -12.70 -11.78 17.46
C SER A 111 -13.12 -12.44 18.79
N LYS A 112 -12.53 -12.03 19.92
CA LYS A 112 -12.82 -12.54 21.27
C LYS A 112 -13.39 -11.47 22.21
N MET A 113 -13.68 -10.29 21.65
CA MET A 113 -14.25 -9.16 22.39
C MET A 113 -15.71 -8.93 21.96
N ASP A 114 -16.40 -8.09 22.72
CA ASP A 114 -17.73 -7.58 22.35
C ASP A 114 -17.59 -6.30 21.50
N ALA A 115 -16.80 -6.40 20.43
CA ALA A 115 -16.57 -5.34 19.42
C ALA A 115 -16.65 -5.97 18.04
N LYS A 116 -17.06 -5.20 17.04
CA LYS A 116 -17.08 -5.66 15.64
C LYS A 116 -15.74 -5.45 14.99
N LEU A 117 -15.32 -6.38 14.14
CA LEU A 117 -14.11 -6.30 13.35
C LEU A 117 -14.41 -5.95 11.89
N GLY A 118 -13.84 -4.86 11.40
CA GLY A 118 -13.85 -4.49 9.99
C GLY A 118 -12.47 -4.68 9.36
N HIS A 119 -12.39 -5.44 8.26
CA HIS A 119 -11.15 -5.63 7.51
C HIS A 119 -11.19 -4.83 6.22
N ILE A 120 -10.33 -3.82 6.12
CA ILE A 120 -10.13 -2.99 4.93
C ILE A 120 -9.07 -3.65 4.04
N GLU A 121 -9.30 -3.64 2.73
CA GLU A 121 -8.47 -4.35 1.73
C GLU A 121 -8.62 -5.88 1.82
N ALA A 122 -9.83 -6.34 2.17
CA ALA A 122 -10.17 -7.75 2.32
C ALA A 122 -10.24 -8.49 0.97
N GLY A 123 -10.01 -9.79 1.00
CA GLY A 123 -10.21 -10.67 -0.16
C GLY A 123 -9.08 -10.71 -1.18
N LEU A 124 -7.98 -10.01 -0.99
CA LEU A 124 -6.79 -10.16 -1.82
C LEU A 124 -6.19 -11.56 -1.62
N ARG A 125 -5.70 -12.18 -2.72
CA ARG A 125 -5.05 -13.50 -2.69
C ARG A 125 -3.85 -13.54 -3.61
N SER A 126 -2.71 -14.03 -3.07
CA SER A 126 -1.54 -14.40 -3.87
C SER A 126 -1.53 -15.90 -4.19
N TYR A 127 -2.29 -16.69 -3.43
CA TYR A 127 -2.30 -18.15 -3.44
C TYR A 127 -0.94 -18.78 -3.10
N ASP A 128 0.04 -17.98 -2.71
CA ASP A 128 1.35 -18.45 -2.25
C ASP A 128 1.37 -18.54 -0.71
N ARG A 129 1.08 -19.73 -0.19
CA ARG A 129 1.07 -20.01 1.25
C ARG A 129 2.43 -19.98 1.93
N THR A 130 3.52 -19.78 1.19
CA THR A 130 4.85 -19.55 1.76
C THR A 130 5.03 -18.11 2.24
N MET A 131 4.17 -17.21 1.80
CA MET A 131 4.11 -15.81 2.24
C MET A 131 3.37 -15.70 3.58
N PRO A 132 3.98 -15.15 4.64
CA PRO A 132 3.28 -14.87 5.91
C PRO A 132 2.04 -13.99 5.73
N GLU A 133 2.12 -13.02 4.83
CA GLU A 133 1.04 -12.08 4.50
C GLU A 133 -0.20 -12.79 3.94
N GLU A 134 -0.02 -13.85 3.13
CA GLU A 134 -1.14 -14.64 2.63
C GLU A 134 -1.89 -15.34 3.75
N ILE A 135 -1.17 -15.86 4.74
CA ILE A 135 -1.78 -16.48 5.90
C ILE A 135 -2.50 -15.44 6.75
N ASN A 136 -1.88 -14.28 6.98
CA ASN A 136 -2.45 -13.20 7.78
C ASN A 136 -3.79 -12.73 7.20
N ARG A 137 -3.85 -12.46 5.86
CA ARG A 137 -5.09 -11.96 5.22
C ARG A 137 -6.22 -12.98 5.25
N ILE A 138 -5.92 -14.25 4.99
CA ILE A 138 -6.92 -15.33 5.07
C ILE A 138 -7.51 -15.42 6.48
N LEU A 139 -6.66 -15.43 7.51
CA LEU A 139 -7.13 -15.53 8.91
C LEU A 139 -7.93 -14.28 9.31
N THR A 140 -7.50 -13.10 8.90
CA THR A 140 -8.20 -11.84 9.18
C THR A 140 -9.56 -11.79 8.50
N ASP A 141 -9.65 -12.17 7.21
CA ASP A 141 -10.92 -12.25 6.48
C ASP A 141 -11.94 -13.15 7.18
N HIS A 142 -11.49 -14.34 7.61
CA HIS A 142 -12.38 -15.30 8.29
C HIS A 142 -12.80 -14.84 9.69
N ALA A 143 -12.00 -14.03 10.37
CA ALA A 143 -12.29 -13.51 11.70
C ALA A 143 -13.22 -12.28 11.68
N SER A 144 -13.32 -11.56 10.55
CA SER A 144 -13.98 -10.25 10.46
C SER A 144 -15.49 -10.33 10.41
N ASP A 145 -16.16 -9.36 11.04
CA ASP A 145 -17.61 -9.16 10.98
C ASP A 145 -18.04 -8.46 9.70
N HIS A 146 -17.18 -7.60 9.14
CA HIS A 146 -17.39 -6.96 7.84
C HIS A 146 -16.10 -6.88 7.04
N LEU A 147 -16.20 -7.11 5.73
CA LEU A 147 -15.09 -7.14 4.80
C LEU A 147 -15.28 -6.06 3.73
N PHE A 148 -14.35 -5.13 3.68
CA PHE A 148 -14.32 -4.05 2.70
C PHE A 148 -13.37 -4.45 1.57
N ALA A 149 -13.92 -5.01 0.50
CA ALA A 149 -13.15 -5.49 -0.63
C ALA A 149 -12.74 -4.32 -1.56
N PRO A 150 -11.47 -4.26 -1.99
CA PRO A 150 -11.01 -3.18 -2.87
C PRO A 150 -11.51 -3.32 -4.31
N THR A 151 -11.86 -4.53 -4.75
CA THR A 151 -12.30 -4.81 -6.11
C THR A 151 -13.33 -5.94 -6.15
N GLU A 152 -14.05 -6.06 -7.25
CA GLU A 152 -14.95 -7.21 -7.51
C GLU A 152 -14.19 -8.54 -7.53
N SER A 153 -12.93 -8.55 -7.98
CA SER A 153 -12.06 -9.72 -7.95
C SER A 153 -11.78 -10.18 -6.52
N ALA A 154 -11.51 -9.25 -5.61
CA ALA A 154 -11.31 -9.54 -4.20
C ALA A 154 -12.60 -10.08 -3.54
N ALA A 155 -13.76 -9.50 -3.85
CA ALA A 155 -15.04 -10.02 -3.38
C ALA A 155 -15.34 -11.42 -3.94
N ALA A 156 -14.97 -11.69 -5.20
CA ALA A 156 -15.12 -13.04 -5.79
C ALA A 156 -14.21 -14.06 -5.10
N ASN A 157 -12.99 -13.70 -4.70
CA ASN A 157 -12.12 -14.57 -3.89
C ASN A 157 -12.79 -14.97 -2.57
N LEU A 158 -13.35 -14.00 -1.83
CA LEU A 158 -14.09 -14.26 -0.59
C LEU A 158 -15.28 -15.18 -0.82
N ALA A 159 -16.03 -14.99 -1.92
CA ALA A 159 -17.17 -15.83 -2.27
C ALA A 159 -16.74 -17.28 -2.54
N THR A 160 -15.56 -17.54 -3.13
CA THR A 160 -15.03 -18.91 -3.31
C THR A 160 -14.70 -19.59 -1.98
N GLU A 161 -14.44 -18.82 -0.94
CA GLU A 161 -14.20 -19.29 0.44
C GLU A 161 -15.49 -19.36 1.28
N GLY A 162 -16.65 -19.07 0.68
CA GLY A 162 -17.96 -19.14 1.32
C GLY A 162 -18.34 -17.90 2.13
N ILE A 163 -17.64 -16.78 1.93
CA ILE A 163 -17.92 -15.51 2.61
C ILE A 163 -18.64 -14.59 1.62
N THR A 164 -19.96 -14.38 1.81
CA THR A 164 -20.81 -13.62 0.87
C THR A 164 -21.71 -12.58 1.52
N ASP A 165 -22.07 -12.75 2.78
CA ASP A 165 -23.13 -11.99 3.46
C ASP A 165 -22.65 -10.74 4.22
N ARG A 166 -21.34 -10.55 4.30
CA ARG A 166 -20.65 -9.48 5.05
C ARG A 166 -19.56 -8.78 4.24
N VAL A 167 -19.70 -8.78 2.91
CA VAL A 167 -18.72 -8.22 1.98
C VAL A 167 -19.33 -7.00 1.29
N THR A 168 -18.58 -5.91 1.25
CA THR A 168 -18.91 -4.73 0.44
C THR A 168 -17.71 -4.36 -0.41
N VAL A 169 -17.92 -4.15 -1.70
CA VAL A 169 -16.89 -3.59 -2.59
C VAL A 169 -16.92 -2.08 -2.43
N THR A 170 -15.89 -1.52 -1.81
CA THR A 170 -15.77 -0.10 -1.51
C THR A 170 -14.76 0.62 -2.39
N GLY A 171 -13.97 -0.10 -3.17
CA GLY A 171 -12.72 0.43 -3.70
C GLY A 171 -11.58 0.31 -2.69
N ASN A 172 -10.39 0.70 -3.11
CA ASN A 172 -9.19 0.67 -2.27
C ASN A 172 -8.90 2.06 -1.73
N THR A 173 -8.72 2.19 -0.42
CA THR A 173 -8.38 3.45 0.26
C THR A 173 -7.04 4.05 -0.22
N VAL A 174 -6.23 3.29 -0.96
CA VAL A 174 -5.03 3.85 -1.63
C VAL A 174 -5.40 4.89 -2.70
N VAL A 175 -6.58 4.79 -3.34
CA VAL A 175 -7.05 5.80 -4.31
C VAL A 175 -7.30 7.11 -3.58
N ASP A 176 -8.10 7.06 -2.51
CA ASP A 176 -8.36 8.22 -1.65
C ASP A 176 -7.05 8.83 -1.10
N ALA A 177 -6.09 7.98 -0.73
CA ALA A 177 -4.79 8.40 -0.21
C ALA A 177 -3.96 9.11 -1.27
N VAL A 178 -3.86 8.55 -2.47
CA VAL A 178 -3.12 9.16 -3.59
C VAL A 178 -3.72 10.50 -3.96
N ASP A 179 -5.06 10.60 -4.10
CA ASP A 179 -5.74 11.85 -4.42
C ASP A 179 -5.45 12.93 -3.37
N GLN A 180 -5.63 12.63 -2.08
CA GLN A 180 -5.40 13.58 -0.99
C GLN A 180 -3.92 13.96 -0.83
N HIS A 181 -3.01 13.02 -1.04
CA HIS A 181 -1.58 13.25 -0.87
C HIS A 181 -0.92 13.87 -2.10
N SER A 182 -1.49 13.74 -3.29
CA SER A 182 -0.99 14.41 -4.50
C SER A 182 -1.07 15.93 -4.38
N ASP A 183 -2.16 16.46 -3.84
CA ASP A 183 -2.29 17.90 -3.57
C ASP A 183 -1.26 18.39 -2.54
N LEU A 184 -1.06 17.61 -1.48
CA LEU A 184 -0.07 17.90 -0.45
C LEU A 184 1.35 17.83 -1.02
N ALA A 185 1.66 16.80 -1.79
CA ALA A 185 2.95 16.62 -2.45
C ALA A 185 3.25 17.76 -3.43
N ALA A 186 2.26 18.21 -4.20
CA ALA A 186 2.42 19.34 -5.12
C ALA A 186 2.75 20.66 -4.40
N SER A 187 2.28 20.83 -3.15
CA SER A 187 2.54 22.05 -2.36
C SER A 187 3.85 22.02 -1.59
N GLU A 188 4.33 20.84 -1.16
CA GLU A 188 5.45 20.70 -0.23
C GLU A 188 6.73 20.14 -0.87
N SER A 189 6.61 19.34 -1.95
CA SER A 189 7.76 18.70 -2.57
C SER A 189 8.66 19.68 -3.31
N THR A 190 9.95 19.49 -3.13
CA THR A 190 11.00 20.24 -3.85
C THR A 190 11.81 19.36 -4.81
N VAL A 191 11.30 18.16 -5.10
CA VAL A 191 12.04 17.12 -5.82
C VAL A 191 12.48 17.55 -7.22
N PHE A 192 11.69 18.37 -7.91
CA PHE A 192 12.04 18.89 -9.25
C PHE A 192 13.22 19.85 -9.20
N ASP A 193 13.21 20.81 -8.28
CA ASP A 193 14.30 21.76 -8.10
C ASP A 193 15.57 21.04 -7.62
N ARG A 194 15.40 20.10 -6.66
CA ARG A 194 16.51 19.35 -6.07
C ARG A 194 17.24 18.48 -7.08
N PHE A 195 16.55 17.93 -8.06
CA PHE A 195 17.13 17.04 -9.06
C PHE A 195 17.21 17.65 -10.47
N ASP A 196 16.84 18.90 -10.65
CA ASP A 196 16.82 19.59 -11.96
C ASP A 196 16.04 18.79 -13.01
N LEU A 197 14.78 18.46 -12.68
CA LEU A 197 13.89 17.64 -13.48
C LEU A 197 12.84 18.49 -14.21
N SER A 198 12.43 18.00 -15.37
CA SER A 198 11.25 18.49 -16.07
C SER A 198 10.18 17.40 -16.09
N PRO A 199 8.91 17.72 -15.82
CA PRO A 199 7.82 16.74 -15.89
C PRO A 199 7.83 15.96 -17.22
N GLU A 200 7.52 14.68 -17.15
CA GLU A 200 7.42 13.74 -18.28
C GLU A 200 8.73 13.55 -19.08
N LYS A 201 9.87 13.99 -18.54
CA LYS A 201 11.18 13.87 -19.20
C LYS A 201 12.22 13.12 -18.37
N TYR A 202 11.77 12.21 -17.55
CA TYR A 202 12.63 11.30 -16.78
C TYR A 202 11.91 9.98 -16.53
N LEU A 203 12.68 8.97 -16.23
CA LEU A 203 12.21 7.67 -15.78
C LEU A 203 12.50 7.52 -14.28
N VAL A 204 11.69 6.74 -13.59
CA VAL A 204 11.95 6.39 -12.19
C VAL A 204 12.15 4.89 -12.08
N LEU A 205 13.23 4.46 -11.42
CA LEU A 205 13.51 3.06 -11.10
C LEU A 205 13.31 2.82 -9.61
N THR A 206 12.58 1.76 -9.27
CA THR A 206 12.62 1.18 -7.92
C THR A 206 12.86 -0.34 -8.01
N ALA A 207 13.87 -0.85 -7.31
CA ALA A 207 14.17 -2.27 -7.24
C ALA A 207 14.70 -2.60 -5.84
N HIS A 208 14.01 -3.49 -5.12
CA HIS A 208 14.35 -3.84 -3.75
C HIS A 208 13.96 -5.26 -3.35
N ARG A 209 13.20 -5.99 -4.19
CA ARG A 209 12.81 -7.36 -3.88
C ARG A 209 14.01 -8.29 -3.91
N ALA A 210 14.06 -9.20 -2.92
CA ALA A 210 15.13 -10.18 -2.78
C ALA A 210 15.40 -10.95 -4.07
N GLU A 211 14.35 -11.39 -4.74
CA GLU A 211 14.47 -12.14 -6.01
C GLU A 211 15.23 -11.38 -7.09
N ASN A 212 15.19 -10.05 -7.09
CA ASN A 212 15.86 -9.21 -8.07
C ASN A 212 17.22 -8.74 -7.61
N VAL A 213 17.33 -8.19 -6.38
CA VAL A 213 18.56 -7.53 -5.93
C VAL A 213 19.56 -8.49 -5.29
N ASP A 214 19.14 -9.65 -4.74
CA ASP A 214 20.06 -10.63 -4.15
C ASP A 214 20.72 -11.56 -5.21
N ALA A 215 20.24 -11.53 -6.44
CA ALA A 215 20.83 -12.29 -7.56
C ALA A 215 21.57 -11.33 -8.49
N LYS A 216 22.92 -11.39 -8.47
CA LYS A 216 23.79 -10.47 -9.22
C LYS A 216 23.40 -10.32 -10.68
N GLU A 217 23.18 -11.45 -11.38
CA GLU A 217 22.86 -11.48 -12.80
C GLU A 217 21.50 -10.79 -13.10
N ARG A 218 20.51 -10.99 -12.21
CA ARG A 218 19.20 -10.35 -12.35
C ARG A 218 19.29 -8.86 -12.12
N PHE A 219 19.95 -8.43 -11.05
CA PHE A 219 20.12 -7.01 -10.74
C PHE A 219 20.90 -6.29 -11.84
N GLN A 220 21.99 -6.89 -12.33
CA GLN A 220 22.76 -6.36 -13.46
C GLN A 220 21.92 -6.26 -14.74
N SER A 221 21.06 -7.25 -15.01
CA SER A 221 20.16 -7.25 -16.17
C SER A 221 19.16 -6.10 -16.08
N ILE A 222 18.54 -5.87 -14.91
CA ILE A 222 17.62 -4.74 -14.68
C ILE A 222 18.34 -3.41 -14.93
N VAL A 223 19.48 -3.17 -14.27
CA VAL A 223 20.26 -1.93 -14.43
C VAL A 223 20.64 -1.69 -15.89
N LYS A 224 21.11 -2.74 -16.59
CA LYS A 224 21.46 -2.67 -18.00
C LYS A 224 20.26 -2.41 -18.90
N GLY A 225 19.12 -3.04 -18.63
CA GLY A 225 17.88 -2.85 -19.39
C GLY A 225 17.37 -1.42 -19.26
N VAL A 226 17.31 -0.91 -18.03
CA VAL A 226 16.85 0.45 -17.73
C VAL A 226 17.77 1.51 -18.31
N SER A 227 19.09 1.32 -18.19
CA SER A 227 20.07 2.24 -18.81
C SER A 227 19.92 2.32 -20.34
N ARG A 228 19.76 1.18 -21.02
CA ARG A 228 19.53 1.14 -22.46
C ARG A 228 18.20 1.76 -22.86
N ALA A 229 17.16 1.56 -22.05
CA ALA A 229 15.87 2.18 -22.25
C ALA A 229 15.99 3.71 -22.16
N ALA A 230 16.65 4.22 -21.12
CA ALA A 230 16.95 5.63 -20.94
C ALA A 230 17.65 6.26 -22.15
N ASP A 231 18.71 5.61 -22.64
CA ASP A 231 19.41 6.05 -23.86
C ASP A 231 18.49 6.08 -25.09
N SER A 232 17.56 5.11 -25.20
CA SER A 232 16.68 5.00 -26.36
C SER A 232 15.59 6.06 -26.42
N VAL A 233 15.15 6.57 -25.26
CA VAL A 233 14.13 7.64 -25.14
C VAL A 233 14.74 9.01 -24.88
N GLY A 234 16.03 9.07 -24.53
CA GLY A 234 16.77 10.32 -24.25
C GLY A 234 16.43 10.95 -22.91
N PHE A 235 15.97 10.16 -21.94
CA PHE A 235 15.58 10.61 -20.61
C PHE A 235 16.53 10.05 -19.53
N PRO A 236 16.89 10.85 -18.49
CA PRO A 236 17.62 10.35 -17.34
C PRO A 236 16.74 9.43 -16.49
N VAL A 237 17.38 8.55 -15.72
CA VAL A 237 16.71 7.72 -14.71
C VAL A 237 17.02 8.27 -13.33
N ILE A 238 15.99 8.45 -12.51
CA ILE A 238 16.12 8.69 -11.08
C ILE A 238 15.90 7.37 -10.35
N TYR A 239 16.87 6.98 -9.54
CA TYR A 239 16.79 5.75 -8.75
C TYR A 239 16.93 6.07 -7.26
N PRO A 240 15.81 6.33 -6.54
CA PRO A 240 15.81 6.36 -5.08
C PRO A 240 16.18 4.97 -4.57
N ILE A 241 17.45 4.82 -4.14
CA ILE A 241 17.98 3.49 -3.88
C ILE A 241 17.56 3.00 -2.49
N HIS A 242 17.00 1.81 -2.44
CA HIS A 242 16.71 1.15 -1.17
C HIS A 242 18.02 0.64 -0.53
N PRO A 243 18.22 0.72 0.81
CA PRO A 243 19.45 0.31 1.49
C PRO A 243 19.91 -1.11 1.13
N ARG A 244 18.98 -2.06 1.00
CA ARG A 244 19.31 -3.42 0.53
C ARG A 244 19.93 -3.44 -0.86
N ALA A 245 19.37 -2.68 -1.80
CA ALA A 245 19.90 -2.61 -3.17
C ALA A 245 21.28 -1.95 -3.20
N GLU A 246 21.49 -0.91 -2.41
CA GLU A 246 22.77 -0.21 -2.27
C GLU A 246 23.85 -1.14 -1.72
N GLU A 247 23.53 -1.92 -0.66
CA GLU A 247 24.43 -2.94 -0.11
C GLU A 247 24.84 -3.97 -1.19
N ARG A 248 23.85 -4.45 -1.98
CA ARG A 248 24.11 -5.41 -3.07
C ARG A 248 24.90 -4.83 -4.22
N LEU A 249 24.71 -3.56 -4.60
CA LEU A 249 25.57 -2.91 -5.59
C LEU A 249 27.03 -2.94 -5.16
N SER A 250 27.28 -2.61 -3.89
CA SER A 250 28.63 -2.61 -3.32
C SER A 250 29.21 -4.03 -3.23
N GLU A 251 28.43 -5.00 -2.72
CA GLU A 251 28.88 -6.39 -2.57
C GLU A 251 29.19 -7.07 -3.91
N PHE A 252 28.42 -6.77 -4.94
CA PHE A 252 28.60 -7.36 -6.27
C PHE A 252 29.58 -6.60 -7.16
N ASP A 253 30.12 -5.47 -6.69
CA ASP A 253 30.96 -4.56 -7.48
C ASP A 253 30.28 -4.17 -8.81
N LEU A 254 28.99 -3.79 -8.73
CA LEU A 254 28.21 -3.37 -9.89
C LEU A 254 28.32 -1.86 -10.06
N SER A 255 28.82 -1.42 -11.20
CA SER A 255 28.83 -0.01 -11.58
C SER A 255 27.45 0.41 -12.12
N ILE A 256 27.00 1.60 -11.71
CA ILE A 256 25.79 2.21 -12.24
C ILE A 256 26.16 3.11 -13.42
N PRO A 257 25.49 2.97 -14.58
CA PRO A 257 25.69 3.84 -15.74
C PRO A 257 25.38 5.32 -15.44
N GLU A 258 26.06 6.25 -16.12
CA GLU A 258 25.93 7.70 -15.88
C GLU A 258 24.52 8.26 -16.11
N ASN A 259 23.72 7.60 -16.96
CA ASN A 259 22.32 7.99 -17.23
C ASN A 259 21.33 7.51 -16.15
N ILE A 260 21.80 6.77 -15.14
CA ILE A 260 21.04 6.40 -13.93
C ILE A 260 21.61 7.18 -12.75
N ARG A 261 20.82 8.09 -12.22
CA ARG A 261 21.18 8.92 -11.08
C ARG A 261 20.68 8.26 -9.79
N LEU A 262 21.61 7.72 -8.99
CA LEU A 262 21.28 7.25 -7.64
C LEU A 262 21.00 8.44 -6.73
N VAL A 263 19.93 8.36 -5.96
CA VAL A 263 19.57 9.34 -4.95
C VAL A 263 19.21 8.61 -3.65
N GLU A 264 19.37 9.29 -2.53
CA GLU A 264 18.93 8.79 -1.22
C GLU A 264 17.43 8.42 -1.27
N PRO A 265 16.97 7.50 -0.41
CA PRO A 265 15.56 7.21 -0.28
C PRO A 265 14.76 8.49 -0.04
N LEU A 266 13.70 8.67 -0.81
CA LEU A 266 12.82 9.82 -0.71
C LEU A 266 11.77 9.58 0.40
N ASP A 267 11.29 10.66 0.98
CA ASP A 267 10.06 10.60 1.74
C ASP A 267 8.84 10.33 0.82
N TYR A 268 7.70 10.06 1.43
CA TYR A 268 6.53 9.62 0.67
C TYR A 268 6.00 10.71 -0.29
N LEU A 269 5.95 11.98 0.16
CA LEU A 269 5.41 13.07 -0.65
C LEU A 269 6.34 13.40 -1.83
N ASP A 270 7.65 13.46 -1.59
CA ASP A 270 8.63 13.62 -2.67
C ASP A 270 8.58 12.48 -3.68
N PHE A 271 8.43 11.22 -3.19
CA PHE A 271 8.34 10.06 -4.07
C PHE A 271 7.04 10.05 -4.88
N LEU A 272 5.90 10.37 -4.25
CA LEU A 272 4.60 10.46 -4.93
C LEU A 272 4.62 11.53 -6.02
N HIS A 273 5.19 12.71 -5.72
CA HIS A 273 5.31 13.80 -6.70
C HIS A 273 6.26 13.44 -7.85
N LEU A 274 7.37 12.75 -7.54
CA LEU A 274 8.29 12.22 -8.54
C LEU A 274 7.61 11.17 -9.44
N GLN A 275 6.81 10.28 -8.86
CA GLN A 275 6.08 9.24 -9.57
C GLN A 275 5.00 9.82 -10.47
N GLN A 276 4.21 10.77 -9.98
CA GLN A 276 3.09 11.38 -10.69
C GLN A 276 3.52 12.03 -12.01
N HIS A 277 4.72 12.56 -12.08
CA HIS A 277 5.22 13.30 -13.24
C HIS A 277 6.34 12.58 -14.00
N ALA A 278 6.55 11.28 -13.72
CA ALA A 278 7.50 10.49 -14.49
C ALA A 278 6.93 10.14 -15.87
N ALA A 279 7.79 10.08 -16.90
CA ALA A 279 7.38 9.56 -18.21
C ALA A 279 6.99 8.07 -18.10
N THR A 280 7.63 7.32 -17.20
CA THR A 280 7.30 5.93 -16.88
C THR A 280 7.98 5.50 -15.57
N MET A 281 7.32 4.61 -14.85
CA MET A 281 7.87 3.92 -13.70
C MET A 281 8.43 2.56 -14.12
N VAL A 282 9.63 2.20 -13.65
CA VAL A 282 10.17 0.83 -13.74
C VAL A 282 10.32 0.30 -12.32
N THR A 283 9.58 -0.76 -11.97
CA THR A 283 9.47 -1.18 -10.57
C THR A 283 9.36 -2.68 -10.37
N ASP A 284 9.73 -3.15 -9.18
CA ASP A 284 9.37 -4.48 -8.67
C ASP A 284 8.39 -4.42 -7.48
N SER A 285 7.92 -3.23 -7.11
CA SER A 285 7.01 -2.99 -5.98
C SER A 285 5.54 -3.10 -6.37
N GLY A 286 4.75 -3.87 -5.61
CA GLY A 286 3.30 -3.95 -5.82
C GLY A 286 2.57 -2.63 -5.50
N GLY A 287 2.99 -1.91 -4.46
CA GLY A 287 2.40 -0.61 -4.11
C GLY A 287 2.64 0.45 -5.18
N VAL A 288 3.86 0.50 -5.74
CA VAL A 288 4.20 1.42 -6.83
C VAL A 288 3.37 1.13 -8.09
N GLN A 289 3.05 -0.14 -8.38
CA GLN A 289 2.16 -0.51 -9.49
C GLN A 289 0.74 0.06 -9.29
N GLU A 290 0.19 -0.04 -8.07
CA GLU A 290 -1.13 0.53 -7.73
C GLU A 290 -1.10 2.06 -7.85
N GLU A 291 -0.14 2.70 -7.18
CA GLU A 291 0.00 4.17 -7.19
C GLU A 291 0.21 4.69 -8.62
N SER A 292 1.06 4.06 -9.44
CA SER A 292 1.27 4.45 -10.84
C SER A 292 -0.02 4.37 -11.65
N CYS A 293 -0.80 3.30 -11.47
CA CYS A 293 -2.08 3.14 -12.15
C CYS A 293 -3.07 4.25 -11.77
N ILE A 294 -3.13 4.62 -10.49
CA ILE A 294 -4.00 5.68 -9.96
C ILE A 294 -3.55 7.07 -10.45
N LEU A 295 -2.23 7.30 -10.46
CA LEU A 295 -1.62 8.56 -10.91
C LEU A 295 -1.59 8.74 -12.44
N GLU A 296 -2.13 7.77 -13.18
CA GLU A 296 -2.10 7.76 -14.64
C GLU A 296 -0.67 7.78 -15.21
N THR A 297 0.30 7.23 -14.46
CA THR A 297 1.70 7.10 -14.89
C THR A 297 1.97 5.69 -15.41
N PRO A 298 2.36 5.51 -16.68
CA PRO A 298 2.66 4.18 -17.22
C PRO A 298 3.72 3.44 -16.42
N CYS A 299 3.54 2.14 -16.22
CA CYS A 299 4.38 1.31 -15.38
C CYS A 299 4.95 0.09 -16.13
N VAL A 300 6.21 -0.20 -15.91
CA VAL A 300 6.89 -1.42 -16.38
C VAL A 300 7.36 -2.21 -15.17
N THR A 301 6.82 -3.41 -14.99
CA THR A 301 7.14 -4.26 -13.83
C THR A 301 8.21 -5.29 -14.19
N VAL A 302 9.36 -5.20 -13.53
CA VAL A 302 10.52 -6.10 -13.71
C VAL A 302 10.37 -7.37 -12.88
N ARG A 303 9.26 -8.08 -13.08
CA ARG A 303 8.88 -9.34 -12.41
C ARG A 303 8.21 -10.29 -13.39
N ALA A 304 8.20 -11.60 -13.06
CA ALA A 304 7.49 -12.63 -13.83
C ALA A 304 5.99 -12.71 -13.49
N SER A 305 5.58 -12.17 -12.32
CA SER A 305 4.20 -12.17 -11.84
C SER A 305 3.92 -10.93 -11.00
N THR A 306 2.64 -10.62 -10.82
CA THR A 306 2.20 -9.53 -9.93
C THR A 306 0.99 -9.96 -9.11
N GLU A 307 0.86 -9.39 -7.92
CA GLU A 307 -0.33 -9.46 -7.07
C GLU A 307 -1.36 -8.36 -7.44
N ARG A 308 -1.11 -7.60 -8.52
CA ARG A 308 -1.95 -6.50 -9.01
C ARG A 308 -2.31 -6.70 -10.49
N PRO A 309 -2.97 -7.82 -10.83
CA PRO A 309 -3.31 -8.15 -12.22
C PRO A 309 -4.24 -7.11 -12.85
N GLU A 310 -5.01 -6.37 -12.04
CA GLU A 310 -5.89 -5.31 -12.51
C GLU A 310 -5.12 -4.23 -13.27
N THR A 311 -3.92 -3.83 -12.79
CA THR A 311 -3.08 -2.80 -13.46
C THR A 311 -2.65 -3.23 -14.86
N VAL A 312 -2.39 -4.53 -15.04
CA VAL A 312 -2.05 -5.12 -16.35
C VAL A 312 -3.29 -5.19 -17.25
N THR A 313 -4.42 -5.60 -16.67
CA THR A 313 -5.68 -5.76 -17.43
C THR A 313 -6.17 -4.44 -18.03
N VAL A 314 -6.00 -3.32 -17.31
CA VAL A 314 -6.39 -1.99 -17.81
C VAL A 314 -5.33 -1.36 -18.72
N GLY A 315 -4.15 -1.97 -18.87
CA GLY A 315 -3.06 -1.46 -19.72
C GLY A 315 -2.16 -0.40 -19.07
N ALA A 316 -2.30 -0.17 -17.76
CA ALA A 316 -1.46 0.77 -17.01
C ALA A 316 -0.06 0.21 -16.71
N ASN A 317 0.11 -1.11 -16.76
CA ASN A 317 1.33 -1.80 -16.34
C ASN A 317 1.65 -2.98 -17.28
N GLU A 318 2.92 -3.14 -17.62
CA GLU A 318 3.43 -4.27 -18.39
C GLU A 318 4.44 -5.09 -17.57
N LEU A 319 4.26 -6.43 -17.52
CA LEU A 319 5.20 -7.35 -16.89
C LEU A 319 6.22 -7.85 -17.91
N VAL A 320 7.50 -7.60 -17.65
CA VAL A 320 8.59 -7.89 -18.62
C VAL A 320 9.70 -8.77 -18.05
N GLY A 321 9.58 -9.21 -16.80
CA GLY A 321 10.71 -9.92 -16.18
C GLY A 321 11.98 -9.05 -16.11
N VAL A 322 13.14 -9.66 -16.35
CA VAL A 322 14.44 -8.96 -16.21
C VAL A 322 15.28 -8.99 -17.50
N ASP A 323 14.72 -9.39 -18.63
CA ASP A 323 15.43 -9.36 -19.90
C ASP A 323 15.64 -7.91 -20.35
N PRO A 324 16.90 -7.48 -20.61
CA PRO A 324 17.17 -6.10 -20.98
C PRO A 324 16.50 -5.63 -22.27
N ALA A 325 16.24 -6.53 -23.23
CA ALA A 325 15.58 -6.17 -24.48
C ALA A 325 14.08 -5.97 -24.30
N GLU A 326 13.44 -6.79 -23.47
CA GLU A 326 12.04 -6.64 -23.09
C GLU A 326 11.82 -5.36 -22.29
N ILE A 327 12.70 -5.04 -21.32
CA ILE A 327 12.66 -3.76 -20.58
C ILE A 327 12.74 -2.56 -21.52
N VAL A 328 13.66 -2.57 -22.50
CA VAL A 328 13.79 -1.48 -23.49
C VAL A 328 12.52 -1.33 -24.31
N ALA A 329 11.95 -2.43 -24.79
CA ALA A 329 10.75 -2.41 -25.63
C ALA A 329 9.54 -1.85 -24.86
N ALA A 330 9.33 -2.33 -23.62
CA ALA A 330 8.22 -1.91 -22.77
C ALA A 330 8.34 -0.43 -22.33
N VAL A 331 9.54 0.03 -21.93
CA VAL A 331 9.73 1.44 -21.56
C VAL A 331 9.47 2.37 -22.75
N LYS A 332 9.89 1.99 -23.97
CA LYS A 332 9.59 2.79 -25.17
C LYS A 332 8.11 2.85 -25.47
N ALA A 333 7.41 1.72 -25.34
CA ALA A 333 5.96 1.68 -25.51
C ALA A 333 5.25 2.51 -24.43
N ALA A 334 5.67 2.37 -23.17
CA ALA A 334 5.10 3.09 -22.04
C ALA A 334 5.23 4.62 -22.16
N VAL A 335 6.39 5.12 -22.61
CA VAL A 335 6.61 6.57 -22.83
C VAL A 335 5.74 7.13 -23.97
N GLU A 336 5.30 6.30 -24.91
CA GLU A 336 4.42 6.68 -26.03
C GLU A 336 2.93 6.41 -25.73
N THR A 337 2.62 5.85 -24.56
CA THR A 337 1.25 5.48 -24.17
C THR A 337 0.50 6.69 -23.63
N ASP A 338 -0.67 6.98 -24.19
CA ASP A 338 -1.63 7.89 -23.56
C ASP A 338 -2.29 7.19 -22.37
N ALA A 339 -2.33 7.85 -21.21
CA ALA A 339 -2.94 7.33 -20.00
C ALA A 339 -4.47 7.51 -20.06
N ASP A 340 -5.15 6.61 -20.76
CA ASP A 340 -6.61 6.65 -20.97
C ASP A 340 -7.36 5.49 -20.30
N TRP A 341 -6.67 4.71 -19.43
CA TRP A 341 -7.30 3.61 -18.69
C TRP A 341 -8.19 4.09 -17.55
N LYS A 342 -9.21 3.29 -17.29
CA LYS A 342 -10.03 3.51 -16.09
C LYS A 342 -9.35 2.89 -14.88
N ASN A 343 -9.21 3.66 -13.79
CA ASN A 343 -8.69 3.15 -12.53
C ASN A 343 -9.53 1.94 -12.02
N PRO A 344 -8.91 0.76 -11.85
CA PRO A 344 -9.64 -0.44 -11.43
C PRO A 344 -9.90 -0.51 -9.92
N PHE A 345 -9.28 0.38 -9.12
CA PHE A 345 -9.27 0.33 -7.66
C PHE A 345 -10.35 1.22 -7.02
N GLY A 346 -11.20 1.87 -7.80
CA GLY A 346 -12.28 2.73 -7.30
C GLY A 346 -12.17 4.18 -7.74
N ASP A 347 -12.92 5.04 -7.09
CA ASP A 347 -13.13 6.44 -7.45
C ASP A 347 -12.74 7.44 -6.34
N GLY A 348 -12.00 6.98 -5.31
CA GLY A 348 -11.55 7.85 -4.20
C GLY A 348 -12.62 8.09 -3.12
N THR A 349 -13.63 7.25 -3.04
CA THR A 349 -14.70 7.34 -2.03
C THR A 349 -14.73 6.15 -1.06
N ALA A 350 -13.66 5.34 -1.03
CA ALA A 350 -13.60 4.14 -0.22
C ALA A 350 -13.72 4.45 1.28
N ALA A 351 -13.04 5.47 1.76
CA ALA A 351 -13.09 5.88 3.16
C ALA A 351 -14.52 6.31 3.59
N GLU A 352 -15.22 7.08 2.74
CA GLU A 352 -16.62 7.49 2.98
C GLU A 352 -17.53 6.27 3.07
N GLN A 353 -17.47 5.34 2.09
CA GLN A 353 -18.29 4.14 2.05
C GLN A 353 -18.04 3.21 3.24
N ILE A 354 -16.78 3.03 3.66
CA ILE A 354 -16.42 2.25 4.86
C ILE A 354 -17.10 2.85 6.09
N LEU A 355 -16.98 4.15 6.30
CA LEU A 355 -17.51 4.80 7.48
C LEU A 355 -19.02 4.93 7.47
N ASP A 356 -19.67 4.97 6.32
CA ASP A 356 -21.13 4.89 6.22
C ASP A 356 -21.67 3.57 6.79
N ILE A 357 -20.94 2.49 6.57
CA ILE A 357 -21.29 1.17 7.13
C ILE A 357 -20.97 1.11 8.62
N VAL A 358 -19.77 1.52 9.01
CA VAL A 358 -19.27 1.42 10.39
C VAL A 358 -20.03 2.34 11.35
N CYS A 359 -20.37 3.55 10.90
CA CYS A 359 -21.15 4.54 11.69
C CYS A 359 -22.66 4.35 11.60
N GLY A 360 -23.15 3.39 10.81
CA GLY A 360 -24.57 3.07 10.73
C GLY A 360 -25.41 4.05 9.91
N ASN A 361 -24.81 4.82 9.00
CA ASN A 361 -25.50 5.72 8.09
C ASN A 361 -26.17 4.99 6.91
N HIS A 362 -25.96 3.69 6.74
CA HIS A 362 -26.72 2.89 5.80
C HIS A 362 -28.12 2.62 6.35
N VAL A 363 -29.12 3.26 5.77
CA VAL A 363 -30.49 2.76 5.76
C VAL A 363 -30.46 1.42 5.03
N VAL A 364 -30.34 0.33 5.79
CA VAL A 364 -30.51 -1.02 5.25
C VAL A 364 -31.95 -1.08 4.76
N ASP A 365 -32.13 -1.00 3.47
CA ASP A 365 -33.42 -1.23 2.80
C ASP A 365 -33.74 -2.73 2.95
N ASN A 366 -34.31 -3.06 4.14
CA ASN A 366 -34.77 -4.39 4.50
C ASN A 366 -36.05 -4.76 3.72
N THR A 367 -36.03 -4.69 2.39
CA THR A 367 -37.16 -5.06 1.54
C THR A 367 -36.99 -6.40 0.81
N HIS A 368 -36.25 -7.38 1.35
CA HIS A 368 -36.32 -8.75 0.85
C HIS A 368 -36.08 -9.83 1.91
N VAL A 369 -36.93 -9.85 2.95
CA VAL A 369 -37.20 -11.10 3.68
C VAL A 369 -38.72 -11.26 3.84
N ASN A 370 -39.36 -11.76 2.82
CA ASN A 370 -40.60 -12.49 2.90
C ASN A 370 -40.79 -13.34 1.64
N ARG A 371 -40.28 -14.59 1.72
CA ARG A 371 -41.02 -15.81 1.32
C ARG A 371 -40.11 -17.03 1.39
#